data_39ddb28b7c5da3fb1ab7aaa2efae7d7e
#
_entry.id   39ddb28b7c5da3fb1ab7aaa2efae7d7e
#
_cell.length_a   1.000
_cell.length_b   1.000
_cell.length_c   1.000
_cell.angle_alpha   90.00
_cell.angle_beta   90.00
_cell.angle_gamma   90.00
#
_symmetry.space_group_name_H-M   'P 1'
#
loop_
_entity.id
_entity.type
_entity.pdbx_description
1 polymer ?
#
loop_
_entity_poly.entity_id
_entity_poly.type
_entity_poly.pdbx_seq_one_letter_code
_entity_poly.pdbx_strand_id
1 'polypeptide(L)'
;QHITYLFSPTDQPLDGRFIHAKGLHGLLFNITRQADRQESDWLHKHPAPRPFALVPLYDGDGCLAGIRLTSITDRVANLLQRTGEWFYQTERPCHLGGR
;
A
#
# COMPACT_ATOMS: atom_id res chain seq x y z
N GLN A 1 -8.64 -9.99 8.01
CA GLN A 1 -9.23 -8.66 7.83
C GLN A 1 -8.78 -8.05 6.52
N HIS A 2 -9.71 -7.44 5.80
CA HIS A 2 -9.42 -6.82 4.50
C HIS A 2 -9.44 -5.30 4.63
N ILE A 3 -8.46 -4.66 4.00
CA ILE A 3 -8.38 -3.20 3.94
C ILE A 3 -8.11 -2.81 2.49
N THR A 4 -8.84 -1.83 1.98
CA THR A 4 -8.69 -1.35 0.61
C THR A 4 -8.24 0.11 0.63
N TYR A 5 -7.12 0.39 -0.03
CA TYR A 5 -6.68 1.76 -0.29
C TYR A 5 -7.03 2.12 -1.73
N LEU A 6 -7.72 3.24 -1.91
CA LEU A 6 -8.03 3.79 -3.23
C LEU A 6 -7.12 4.97 -3.50
N PHE A 7 -6.63 5.08 -4.74
CA PHE A 7 -5.69 6.11 -5.14
C PHE A 7 -6.31 7.03 -6.19
N SER A 8 -5.94 8.31 -6.08
CA SER A 8 -6.21 9.30 -7.13
C SER A 8 -4.87 9.77 -7.68
N PRO A 9 -4.57 9.56 -8.98
CA PRO A 9 -3.32 10.03 -9.56
C PRO A 9 -3.24 11.56 -9.48
N THR A 10 -2.04 12.08 -9.14
CA THR A 10 -1.80 13.52 -9.07
C THR A 10 -1.38 14.09 -10.41
N ASP A 11 -0.77 13.26 -11.27
CA ASP A 11 -0.34 13.66 -12.60
C ASP A 11 -1.14 12.92 -13.67
N GLN A 12 -0.72 11.70 -13.96
CA GLN A 12 -1.35 10.86 -14.97
C GLN A 12 -1.64 9.48 -14.40
N PRO A 13 -2.67 8.78 -14.91
CA PRO A 13 -2.98 7.42 -14.45
C PRO A 13 -1.80 6.46 -14.64
N LEU A 14 -1.70 5.49 -13.74
CA LEU A 14 -0.66 4.46 -13.79
C LEU A 14 -1.19 3.25 -14.55
N ASP A 15 -0.63 2.99 -15.75
CA ASP A 15 -1.02 1.86 -16.58
C ASP A 15 -0.67 0.54 -15.89
N GLY A 16 -1.66 -0.34 -15.71
CA GLY A 16 -1.49 -1.62 -15.02
C GLY A 16 -0.45 -2.54 -15.64
N ARG A 17 -0.17 -2.38 -16.95
CA ARG A 17 0.85 -3.19 -17.62
C ARG A 17 2.26 -2.95 -17.08
N PHE A 18 2.49 -1.81 -16.44
CA PHE A 18 3.79 -1.43 -15.88
C PHE A 18 3.86 -1.58 -14.35
N ILE A 19 2.84 -2.20 -13.75
CA ILE A 19 2.79 -2.42 -12.31
C ILE A 19 3.34 -3.81 -11.99
N HIS A 20 4.36 -3.87 -11.14
CA HIS A 20 5.00 -5.11 -10.71
C HIS A 20 4.75 -5.35 -9.22
N ALA A 21 4.68 -6.63 -8.82
CA ALA A 21 4.47 -7.00 -7.42
C ALA A 21 5.51 -6.38 -6.49
N LYS A 22 6.78 -6.37 -6.91
CA LYS A 22 7.86 -5.77 -6.12
C LYS A 22 7.65 -4.27 -5.94
N GLY A 23 7.19 -3.57 -6.97
CA GLY A 23 6.89 -2.14 -6.89
C GLY A 23 5.73 -1.85 -5.94
N LEU A 24 4.70 -2.71 -5.94
CA LEU A 24 3.56 -2.56 -5.03
C LEU A 24 3.96 -2.81 -3.58
N HIS A 25 4.84 -3.79 -3.31
CA HIS A 25 5.37 -4.00 -1.97
C HIS A 25 6.20 -2.80 -1.52
N GLY A 26 7.04 -2.25 -2.42
CA GLY A 26 7.79 -1.04 -2.13
C GLY A 26 6.90 0.15 -1.82
N LEU A 27 5.82 0.31 -2.56
CA LEU A 27 4.82 1.36 -2.28
C LEU A 27 4.22 1.16 -0.89
N LEU A 28 3.80 -0.05 -0.55
CA LEU A 28 3.21 -0.34 0.75
C LEU A 28 4.17 0.02 1.89
N PHE A 29 5.44 -0.39 1.80
CA PHE A 29 6.41 -0.07 2.84
C PHE A 29 6.74 1.42 2.88
N ASN A 30 6.71 2.10 1.75
CA ASN A 30 6.89 3.55 1.72
C ASN A 30 5.76 4.26 2.47
N ILE A 31 4.50 3.91 2.20
CA ILE A 31 3.35 4.56 2.83
C ILE A 31 3.24 4.20 4.31
N THR A 32 3.48 2.95 4.70
CA THR A 32 3.44 2.57 6.12
C THR A 32 4.57 3.23 6.89
N ARG A 33 5.74 3.38 6.28
CA ARG A 33 6.89 4.04 6.91
C ARG A 33 6.63 5.51 7.19
N GLN A 34 5.91 6.21 6.33
CA GLN A 34 5.55 7.60 6.57
C GLN A 34 4.58 7.74 7.76
N ALA A 35 3.65 6.79 7.91
CA ALA A 35 2.68 6.81 8.99
C ALA A 35 3.26 6.31 10.32
N ASP A 36 4.05 5.24 10.29
CA ASP A 36 4.66 4.63 11.47
C ASP A 36 5.92 3.88 11.05
N ARG A 37 7.06 4.57 11.13
CA ARG A 37 8.35 4.04 10.69
C ARG A 37 8.75 2.77 11.44
N GLN A 38 8.55 2.75 12.74
CA GLN A 38 8.96 1.64 13.59
C GLN A 38 8.21 0.36 13.25
N GLU A 39 6.89 0.44 13.13
CA GLU A 39 6.06 -0.71 12.76
C GLU A 39 6.30 -1.14 11.32
N SER A 40 6.52 -0.20 10.42
CA SER A 40 6.84 -0.51 9.03
C SER A 40 8.17 -1.28 8.93
N ASP A 41 9.19 -0.84 9.66
CA ASP A 41 10.49 -1.53 9.69
C ASP A 41 10.35 -2.94 10.26
N TRP A 42 9.54 -3.11 11.31
CA TRP A 42 9.25 -4.43 11.85
C TRP A 42 8.64 -5.35 10.79
N LEU A 43 7.64 -4.85 10.06
CA LEU A 43 6.96 -5.63 9.04
C LEU A 43 7.89 -5.96 7.87
N HIS A 44 8.71 -5.01 7.46
CA HIS A 44 9.66 -5.20 6.35
C HIS A 44 10.70 -6.27 6.67
N LYS A 45 11.14 -6.36 7.93
CA LYS A 45 12.11 -7.34 8.38
C LYS A 45 11.50 -8.68 8.77
N HIS A 46 10.18 -8.79 8.72
CA HIS A 46 9.49 -10.03 9.08
C HIS A 46 9.88 -11.15 8.12
N PRO A 47 10.27 -12.32 8.63
CA PRO A 47 10.64 -13.44 7.77
C PRO A 47 9.43 -13.98 7.01
N ALA A 48 9.68 -14.60 5.86
CA ALA A 48 8.63 -15.22 5.08
C ALA A 48 8.06 -16.46 5.80
N PRO A 49 6.75 -16.77 5.68
CA PRO A 49 5.76 -15.99 4.93
C PRO A 49 5.37 -14.71 5.66
N ARG A 50 5.12 -13.63 4.90
CA ARG A 50 4.70 -12.38 5.50
C ARG A 50 3.24 -12.46 5.96
N PRO A 51 2.88 -11.77 7.07
CA PRO A 51 1.53 -11.87 7.63
C PRO A 51 0.49 -11.00 6.91
N PHE A 52 0.67 -10.79 5.61
CA PHE A 52 -0.30 -10.07 4.80
C PHE A 52 -0.21 -10.52 3.33
N ALA A 53 -1.30 -10.29 2.61
CA ALA A 53 -1.36 -10.46 1.16
C ALA A 53 -1.79 -9.13 0.53
N LEU A 54 -1.28 -8.86 -0.68
CA LEU A 54 -1.54 -7.62 -1.40
C LEU A 54 -1.98 -7.94 -2.82
N VAL A 55 -3.08 -7.29 -3.25
CA VAL A 55 -3.62 -7.44 -4.60
C VAL A 55 -3.87 -6.05 -5.19
N PRO A 56 -3.34 -5.75 -6.39
CA PRO A 56 -3.65 -4.49 -7.04
C PRO A 56 -5.09 -4.46 -7.56
N LEU A 57 -5.70 -3.28 -7.54
CA LEU A 57 -7.02 -3.05 -8.11
C LEU A 57 -6.89 -2.11 -9.29
N TYR A 58 -7.54 -2.46 -10.40
CA TYR A 58 -7.49 -1.69 -11.64
C TYR A 58 -8.86 -1.12 -11.96
N ASP A 59 -8.89 0.06 -12.60
CA ASP A 59 -10.12 0.65 -13.09
C ASP A 59 -10.51 0.06 -14.46
N GLY A 60 -11.59 0.59 -15.05
CA GLY A 60 -12.07 0.12 -16.34
C GLY A 60 -11.10 0.33 -17.51
N ASP A 61 -10.13 1.22 -17.36
CA ASP A 61 -9.11 1.52 -18.36
C ASP A 61 -7.81 0.73 -18.12
N GLY A 62 -7.79 -0.13 -17.12
CA GLY A 62 -6.61 -0.92 -16.80
C GLY A 62 -5.55 -0.17 -16.00
N CYS A 63 -5.88 1.00 -15.46
CA CYS A 63 -4.96 1.78 -14.63
C CYS A 63 -5.09 1.44 -13.15
N LEU A 64 -3.99 1.59 -12.40
CA LEU A 64 -3.99 1.30 -10.98
C LEU A 64 -4.94 2.25 -10.24
N ALA A 65 -5.96 1.68 -9.59
CA ALA A 65 -6.95 2.43 -8.82
C ALA A 65 -6.80 2.27 -7.31
N GLY A 66 -6.09 1.24 -6.87
CA GLY A 66 -5.91 0.99 -5.45
C GLY A 66 -5.21 -0.32 -5.18
N ILE A 67 -5.11 -0.66 -3.90
CA ILE A 67 -4.61 -1.97 -3.47
C ILE A 67 -5.54 -2.53 -2.39
N ARG A 68 -5.72 -3.84 -2.45
CA ARG A 68 -6.46 -4.56 -1.43
C ARG A 68 -5.48 -5.38 -0.61
N LEU A 69 -5.58 -5.23 0.70
CA LEU A 69 -4.69 -5.87 1.65
C LEU A 69 -5.48 -6.82 2.53
N THR A 70 -4.96 -8.02 2.72
CA THR A 70 -5.51 -9.00 3.65
C THR A 70 -4.48 -9.22 4.75
N SER A 71 -4.83 -8.89 5.99
CA SER A 71 -3.96 -9.11 7.14
C SER A 71 -4.28 -10.42 7.82
N ILE A 72 -3.24 -11.11 8.30
CA ILE A 72 -3.37 -12.36 9.05
C ILE A 72 -3.35 -12.09 10.55
N THR A 73 -2.69 -11.01 10.99
CA THR A 73 -2.56 -10.66 12.40
C THR A 73 -3.20 -9.30 12.70
N ASP A 74 -3.64 -9.12 13.96
CA ASP A 74 -4.20 -7.85 14.40
C ASP A 74 -3.17 -6.71 14.36
N ARG A 75 -1.90 -7.02 14.61
CA ARG A 75 -0.83 -6.02 14.56
C ARG A 75 -0.68 -5.41 13.17
N VAL A 76 -0.71 -6.25 12.15
CA VAL A 76 -0.64 -5.76 10.75
C VAL A 76 -1.93 -5.02 10.39
N ALA A 77 -3.09 -5.53 10.79
CA ALA A 77 -4.37 -4.85 10.54
C ALA A 77 -4.37 -3.44 11.14
N ASN A 78 -3.90 -3.30 12.38
CA ASN A 78 -3.80 -1.99 13.04
C ASN A 78 -2.86 -1.04 12.29
N LEU A 79 -1.71 -1.53 11.85
CA LEU A 79 -0.76 -0.71 11.09
C LEU A 79 -1.40 -0.21 9.80
N LEU A 80 -2.03 -1.10 9.03
CA LEU A 80 -2.64 -0.75 7.76
C LEU A 80 -3.80 0.24 7.93
N GLN A 81 -4.62 0.05 8.96
CA GLN A 81 -5.73 0.96 9.25
C GLN A 81 -5.23 2.35 9.64
N ARG A 82 -4.25 2.43 10.52
CA ARG A 82 -3.67 3.71 10.94
C ARG A 82 -2.96 4.42 9.78
N THR A 83 -2.32 3.66 8.91
CA THR A 83 -1.67 4.20 7.71
C THR A 83 -2.69 4.86 6.79
N GLY A 84 -3.81 4.19 6.52
CA GLY A 84 -4.86 4.75 5.69
C GLY A 84 -5.46 6.02 6.28
N GLU A 85 -5.71 6.04 7.59
CA GLU A 85 -6.22 7.21 8.30
C GLU A 85 -5.23 8.37 8.24
N TRP A 86 -3.95 8.09 8.41
CA TRP A 86 -2.91 9.12 8.36
C TRP A 86 -2.84 9.79 6.99
N PHE A 87 -2.86 9.01 5.91
CA PHE A 87 -2.87 9.57 4.55
C PHE A 87 -4.14 10.35 4.24
N TYR A 88 -5.29 9.85 4.70
CA TYR A 88 -6.56 10.54 4.54
C TYR A 88 -6.55 11.92 5.23
N GLN A 89 -6.01 11.99 6.45
CA GLN A 89 -5.96 13.23 7.22
C GLN A 89 -4.94 14.23 6.72
N THR A 90 -3.78 13.74 6.26
CA THR A 90 -2.67 14.62 5.85
C THR A 90 -2.72 14.98 4.36
N GLU A 91 -3.49 14.24 3.57
CA GLU A 91 -3.60 14.43 2.11
C GLU A 91 -2.25 14.40 1.39
N ARG A 92 -1.27 13.67 1.95
CA ARG A 92 0.06 13.56 1.35
C ARG A 92 0.05 12.60 0.15
N PRO A 93 0.78 12.94 -0.93
CA PRO A 93 0.94 12.01 -2.04
C PRO A 93 1.86 10.85 -1.66
N CYS A 94 1.67 9.71 -2.31
CA CYS A 94 2.59 8.58 -2.24
C CYS A 94 3.11 8.28 -3.65
N HIS A 95 4.26 7.61 -3.74
CA HIS A 95 4.94 7.37 -5.00
C HIS A 95 5.16 5.89 -5.23
N LEU A 96 4.92 5.44 -6.47
CA LEU A 96 5.17 4.08 -6.90
C LEU A 96 6.40 4.05 -7.80
N GLY A 97 7.42 3.26 -7.40
CA GLY A 97 8.59 3.05 -8.21
C GLY A 97 9.35 4.32 -8.58
N GLY A 98 9.39 5.32 -7.71
CA GLY A 98 10.08 6.59 -7.96
C GLY A 98 9.27 7.63 -8.73
N ARG A 99 8.00 7.39 -8.91
CA ARG A 99 7.06 8.32 -9.57
C ARG A 99 6.29 9.18 -8.59
#